data_b33ad990d585b9c081489756c1d52d70
#
_entry.id   b33ad990d585b9c081489756c1d52d70
#
_cell.length_a   1.000
_cell.length_b   1.000
_cell.length_c   1.000
_cell.angle_alpha   90.00
_cell.angle_beta   90.00
_cell.angle_gamma   90.00
#
_symmetry.space_group_name_H-M   'P 1'
#
loop_
_entity.id
_entity.type
_entity.pdbx_description
1 polymer ?
#
loop_
_entity_poly.entity_id
_entity_poly.type
_entity_poly.pdbx_seq_one_letter_code
_entity_poly.pdbx_strand_id
1 'polypeptide(L)'
;MEDDSVLGEEATSAIRKYALQNALEYNGNGKSGSVLGRLLSEFPDLRSSAKDLIPLISEHVEEANSIAKNDGLERVREILEGTNPEALNREKQKKRVGLPELRVNGAEEVVLRFAPNPNGPLSIGHSRGVVINSEFAKMYSGKIILRFDDTDPTIKPPLPSAYTSIAVSYTHLTLP
;
A
#
# COMPACT_ATOMS: atom_id res chain seq x y z
N MET A 1 -21.99 -25.71 20.18
CA MET A 1 -22.50 -26.02 18.83
C MET A 1 -23.55 -24.93 18.51
N GLU A 2 -23.07 -23.75 18.26
CA GLU A 2 -23.85 -22.58 17.82
C GLU A 2 -22.86 -21.44 17.66
N ASP A 3 -22.17 -21.38 16.49
CA ASP A 3 -21.52 -20.13 16.08
C ASP A 3 -21.03 -20.17 14.60
N ASP A 4 -21.68 -20.97 13.75
CA ASP A 4 -21.36 -21.04 12.32
C ASP A 4 -22.19 -20.09 11.45
N SER A 5 -22.99 -19.20 12.05
CA SER A 5 -23.97 -18.36 11.34
C SER A 5 -23.53 -16.94 11.03
N VAL A 6 -22.33 -16.53 11.40
CA VAL A 6 -21.86 -15.13 11.20
C VAL A 6 -21.11 -14.96 9.87
N LEU A 7 -20.55 -16.02 9.32
CA LEU A 7 -19.88 -16.01 8.02
C LEU A 7 -20.76 -16.72 6.99
N GLY A 8 -21.22 -15.99 5.97
CA GLY A 8 -21.86 -16.60 4.80
C GLY A 8 -20.92 -17.62 4.14
N GLU A 9 -21.49 -18.66 3.51
CA GLU A 9 -20.71 -19.69 2.78
C GLU A 9 -19.73 -19.10 1.77
N GLU A 10 -20.06 -17.96 1.16
CA GLU A 10 -19.20 -17.23 0.24
C GLU A 10 -17.92 -16.72 0.88
N ALA A 11 -18.01 -16.16 2.10
CA ALA A 11 -16.85 -15.63 2.80
C ALA A 11 -15.92 -16.76 3.27
N THR A 12 -16.46 -17.88 3.72
CA THR A 12 -15.67 -19.08 4.11
C THR A 12 -14.95 -19.67 2.88
N SER A 13 -15.64 -19.79 1.75
CA SER A 13 -15.05 -20.23 0.48
C SER A 13 -13.93 -19.27 0.02
N ALA A 14 -14.12 -17.95 0.19
CA ALA A 14 -13.11 -16.95 -0.13
C ALA A 14 -11.87 -17.05 0.78
N ILE A 15 -12.02 -17.32 2.07
CA ILE A 15 -10.90 -17.55 3.00
C ILE A 15 -10.04 -18.71 2.52
N ARG A 16 -10.67 -19.86 2.20
CA ARG A 16 -9.96 -21.04 1.70
C ARG A 16 -9.24 -20.77 0.38
N LYS A 17 -9.92 -20.14 -0.57
CA LYS A 17 -9.35 -19.69 -1.85
C LYS A 17 -8.10 -18.84 -1.64
N TYR A 18 -8.17 -17.82 -0.77
CA TYR A 18 -7.05 -16.92 -0.51
C TYR A 18 -5.92 -17.56 0.28
N ALA A 19 -6.21 -18.51 1.17
CA ALA A 19 -5.20 -19.28 1.89
C ALA A 19 -4.36 -20.14 0.92
N LEU A 20 -5.01 -20.87 0.01
CA LEU A 20 -4.33 -21.65 -1.03
C LEU A 20 -3.50 -20.78 -1.99
N GLN A 21 -4.07 -19.67 -2.47
CA GLN A 21 -3.32 -18.70 -3.29
C GLN A 21 -2.10 -18.15 -2.56
N ASN A 22 -2.24 -17.85 -1.27
CA ASN A 22 -1.18 -17.30 -0.45
C ASN A 22 -0.07 -18.33 -0.21
N ALA A 23 -0.43 -19.60 0.00
CA ALA A 23 0.54 -20.69 0.11
C ALA A 23 1.35 -20.87 -1.19
N LEU A 24 0.71 -20.77 -2.36
CA LEU A 24 1.40 -20.80 -3.67
C LEU A 24 2.32 -19.59 -3.84
N GLU A 25 1.85 -18.38 -3.52
CA GLU A 25 2.60 -17.14 -3.71
C GLU A 25 3.87 -17.08 -2.82
N TYR A 26 3.80 -17.66 -1.62
CA TYR A 26 4.88 -17.64 -0.63
C TYR A 26 5.57 -19.00 -0.42
N ASN A 27 5.42 -19.93 -1.38
CA ASN A 27 6.08 -21.23 -1.34
C ASN A 27 5.85 -21.99 -0.02
N GLY A 28 4.58 -22.10 0.42
CA GLY A 28 4.21 -22.77 1.66
C GLY A 28 4.51 -21.99 2.94
N ASN A 29 4.78 -20.68 2.85
CA ASN A 29 4.95 -19.78 3.98
C ASN A 29 3.94 -18.62 3.93
N GLY A 30 2.70 -18.92 3.62
CA GLY A 30 1.60 -17.99 3.60
C GLY A 30 1.38 -17.32 4.96
N LYS A 31 0.82 -16.10 4.94
CA LYS A 31 0.59 -15.28 6.13
C LYS A 31 -0.88 -14.89 6.25
N SER A 32 -1.48 -15.13 7.43
CA SER A 32 -2.88 -14.82 7.71
C SER A 32 -3.26 -13.34 7.51
N GLY A 33 -2.35 -12.41 7.83
CA GLY A 33 -2.58 -10.98 7.59
C GLY A 33 -2.77 -10.62 6.11
N SER A 34 -2.12 -11.34 5.19
CA SER A 34 -2.27 -11.16 3.74
C SER A 34 -3.64 -11.63 3.25
N VAL A 35 -4.12 -12.75 3.81
CA VAL A 35 -5.44 -13.32 3.52
C VAL A 35 -6.54 -12.43 4.07
N LEU A 36 -6.41 -11.97 5.33
CA LEU A 36 -7.33 -11.03 5.96
C LEU A 36 -7.48 -9.74 5.12
N GLY A 37 -6.37 -9.15 4.70
CA GLY A 37 -6.40 -7.93 3.89
C GLY A 37 -7.18 -8.10 2.58
N ARG A 38 -7.07 -9.26 1.92
CA ARG A 38 -7.83 -9.58 0.71
C ARG A 38 -9.30 -9.79 1.00
N LEU A 39 -9.61 -10.56 2.04
CA LEU A 39 -10.99 -10.81 2.45
C LEU A 39 -11.73 -9.51 2.74
N LEU A 40 -11.13 -8.60 3.52
CA LEU A 40 -11.73 -7.31 3.86
C LEU A 40 -11.82 -6.33 2.68
N SER A 41 -11.08 -6.57 1.61
CA SER A 41 -11.19 -5.82 0.36
C SER A 41 -12.38 -6.28 -0.48
N GLU A 42 -12.67 -7.59 -0.48
CA GLU A 42 -13.82 -8.18 -1.21
C GLU A 42 -15.11 -8.06 -0.40
N PHE A 43 -15.02 -8.21 0.94
CA PHE A 43 -16.13 -8.12 1.88
C PHE A 43 -15.91 -7.00 2.89
N PRO A 44 -16.17 -5.73 2.53
CA PRO A 44 -15.92 -4.59 3.43
C PRO A 44 -16.74 -4.61 4.72
N ASP A 45 -17.88 -5.25 4.70
CA ASP A 45 -18.81 -5.35 5.84
C ASP A 45 -18.22 -6.19 7.00
N LEU A 46 -17.30 -7.10 6.68
CA LEU A 46 -16.61 -7.92 7.67
C LEU A 46 -15.52 -7.18 8.47
N ARG A 47 -15.30 -5.89 8.20
CA ARG A 47 -14.28 -5.09 8.92
C ARG A 47 -14.56 -4.97 10.41
N SER A 48 -15.82 -4.91 10.80
CA SER A 48 -16.23 -4.85 12.21
C SER A 48 -15.86 -6.13 12.97
N SER A 49 -15.92 -7.29 12.31
CA SER A 49 -15.64 -8.60 12.87
C SER A 49 -14.23 -9.13 12.53
N ALA A 50 -13.35 -8.27 12.04
CA ALA A 50 -12.03 -8.66 11.56
C ALA A 50 -11.18 -9.42 12.59
N LYS A 51 -11.33 -9.09 13.88
CA LYS A 51 -10.60 -9.78 14.97
C LYS A 51 -11.06 -11.22 15.16
N ASP A 52 -12.36 -11.46 15.02
CA ASP A 52 -12.98 -12.77 15.23
C ASP A 52 -12.68 -13.72 14.05
N LEU A 53 -12.32 -13.16 12.88
CA LEU A 53 -11.93 -13.93 11.69
C LEU A 53 -10.48 -14.41 11.72
N ILE A 54 -9.62 -13.81 12.54
CA ILE A 54 -8.18 -14.15 12.57
C ILE A 54 -7.93 -15.63 12.90
N PRO A 55 -8.57 -16.26 13.90
CA PRO A 55 -8.35 -17.68 14.20
C PRO A 55 -8.69 -18.57 13.01
N LEU A 56 -9.86 -18.39 12.41
CA LEU A 56 -10.31 -19.17 11.25
C LEU A 56 -9.38 -19.01 10.04
N ILE A 57 -8.98 -17.77 9.75
CA ILE A 57 -8.04 -17.49 8.67
C ILE A 57 -6.68 -18.15 8.94
N SER A 58 -6.21 -18.13 10.19
CA SER A 58 -4.94 -18.75 10.56
C SER A 58 -4.98 -20.25 10.38
N GLU A 59 -6.07 -20.90 10.75
CA GLU A 59 -6.29 -22.34 10.54
C GLU A 59 -6.20 -22.73 9.07
N HIS A 60 -6.93 -22.03 8.21
CA HIS A 60 -6.89 -22.30 6.76
C HIS A 60 -5.51 -22.01 6.12
N VAL A 61 -4.80 -20.98 6.61
CA VAL A 61 -3.44 -20.69 6.13
C VAL A 61 -2.46 -21.76 6.59
N GLU A 62 -2.56 -22.25 7.81
CA GLU A 62 -1.72 -23.34 8.32
C GLU A 62 -2.00 -24.66 7.57
N GLU A 63 -3.27 -24.97 7.29
CA GLU A 63 -3.66 -26.11 6.47
C GLU A 63 -3.03 -26.02 5.08
N ALA A 64 -3.21 -24.87 4.38
CA ALA A 64 -2.65 -24.67 3.05
C ALA A 64 -1.12 -24.73 3.03
N ASN A 65 -0.46 -24.17 4.04
CA ASN A 65 0.99 -24.23 4.18
C ASN A 65 1.47 -25.67 4.46
N SER A 66 0.71 -26.44 5.24
CA SER A 66 1.03 -27.85 5.54
C SER A 66 0.92 -28.72 4.29
N ILE A 67 -0.13 -28.53 3.48
CA ILE A 67 -0.27 -29.21 2.20
C ILE A 67 0.92 -28.86 1.28
N ALA A 68 1.29 -27.59 1.21
CA ALA A 68 2.42 -27.15 0.38
C ALA A 68 3.77 -27.76 0.80
N LYS A 69 3.97 -27.98 2.11
CA LYS A 69 5.20 -28.56 2.67
C LYS A 69 5.25 -30.07 2.56
N ASN A 70 4.13 -30.76 2.76
CA ASN A 70 4.05 -32.20 2.80
C ASN A 70 3.87 -32.82 1.41
N ASP A 71 2.95 -32.24 0.61
CA ASP A 71 2.50 -32.80 -0.68
C ASP A 71 3.01 -31.98 -1.88
N GLY A 72 3.67 -30.85 -1.60
CA GLY A 72 4.21 -29.98 -2.62
C GLY A 72 3.23 -28.92 -3.14
N LEU A 73 3.78 -27.91 -3.84
CA LEU A 73 3.01 -26.79 -4.37
C LEU A 73 2.05 -27.21 -5.51
N GLU A 74 2.38 -28.26 -6.23
CA GLU A 74 1.51 -28.79 -7.29
C GLU A 74 0.19 -29.31 -6.71
N ARG A 75 0.22 -29.93 -5.54
CA ARG A 75 -1.00 -30.39 -4.87
C ARG A 75 -1.89 -29.23 -4.44
N VAL A 76 -1.30 -28.14 -3.94
CA VAL A 76 -2.06 -26.90 -3.62
C VAL A 76 -2.69 -26.32 -4.88
N ARG A 77 -1.97 -26.36 -6.01
CA ARG A 77 -2.48 -25.90 -7.30
C ARG A 77 -3.66 -26.73 -7.79
N GLU A 78 -3.56 -28.05 -7.74
CA GLU A 78 -4.65 -28.96 -8.10
C GLU A 78 -5.93 -28.70 -7.29
N ILE A 79 -5.77 -28.53 -5.96
CA ILE A 79 -6.91 -28.22 -5.07
C ILE A 79 -7.53 -26.86 -5.46
N LEU A 80 -6.72 -25.85 -5.71
CA LEU A 80 -7.20 -24.54 -6.08
C LEU A 80 -7.88 -24.56 -7.46
N GLU A 81 -7.33 -25.31 -8.42
CA GLU A 81 -7.89 -25.47 -9.76
C GLU A 81 -9.24 -26.21 -9.74
N GLY A 82 -9.36 -27.24 -8.90
CA GLY A 82 -10.61 -27.97 -8.72
C GLY A 82 -11.72 -27.19 -8.03
N THR A 83 -11.36 -26.23 -7.16
CA THR A 83 -12.33 -25.42 -6.41
C THR A 83 -12.60 -24.05 -7.04
N ASN A 84 -11.58 -23.41 -7.59
CA ASN A 84 -11.65 -22.05 -8.17
C ASN A 84 -10.64 -21.90 -9.33
N PRO A 85 -10.92 -22.38 -10.52
CA PRO A 85 -9.97 -22.36 -11.65
C PRO A 85 -9.54 -20.94 -12.06
N GLU A 86 -10.42 -19.97 -11.94
CA GLU A 86 -10.10 -18.56 -12.24
C GLU A 86 -9.08 -17.96 -11.24
N ALA A 87 -8.96 -18.54 -10.05
CA ALA A 87 -8.05 -18.08 -9.02
C ALA A 87 -6.56 -18.26 -9.35
N LEU A 88 -6.24 -19.14 -10.33
CA LEU A 88 -4.89 -19.35 -10.84
C LEU A 88 -4.43 -18.25 -11.81
N ASN A 89 -5.37 -17.66 -12.55
CA ASN A 89 -5.11 -16.64 -13.57
C ASN A 89 -4.98 -15.22 -12.99
N ARG A 90 -4.56 -15.11 -11.75
CA ARG A 90 -4.36 -13.80 -11.15
C ARG A 90 -3.25 -13.04 -11.89
N GLU A 91 -3.62 -11.97 -12.58
CA GLU A 91 -2.65 -10.98 -13.03
C GLU A 91 -1.89 -10.45 -11.81
N LYS A 92 -0.60 -10.81 -11.72
CA LYS A 92 0.27 -10.18 -10.72
C LYS A 92 0.21 -8.68 -10.96
N GLN A 93 -0.29 -7.93 -9.97
CA GLN A 93 -0.23 -6.48 -10.05
C GLN A 93 1.22 -6.11 -10.35
N LYS A 94 1.45 -5.58 -11.55
CA LYS A 94 2.78 -5.09 -11.93
C LYS A 94 3.18 -4.07 -10.89
N LYS A 95 4.26 -4.33 -10.15
CA LYS A 95 4.82 -3.35 -9.23
C LYS A 95 5.03 -2.08 -10.03
N ARG A 96 4.37 -1.01 -9.65
CA ARG A 96 4.58 0.28 -10.29
C ARG A 96 6.05 0.66 -10.09
N VAL A 97 6.77 0.74 -11.18
CA VAL A 97 8.16 1.20 -11.21
C VAL A 97 8.12 2.66 -11.68
N GLY A 98 8.63 3.56 -10.86
CA GLY A 98 8.64 4.99 -11.18
C GLY A 98 7.41 5.76 -10.67
N LEU A 99 7.35 7.03 -11.05
CA LEU A 99 6.24 7.92 -10.71
C LEU A 99 5.06 7.68 -11.68
N PRO A 100 3.82 7.76 -11.20
CA PRO A 100 2.65 7.70 -12.07
C PRO A 100 2.59 8.95 -12.96
N GLU A 101 1.98 8.84 -14.12
CA GLU A 101 1.72 10.01 -14.96
C GLU A 101 0.73 10.98 -14.29
N LEU A 102 0.99 12.27 -14.40
CA LEU A 102 0.06 13.32 -13.97
C LEU A 102 -1.04 13.50 -15.02
N ARG A 103 -2.26 13.69 -14.55
CA ARG A 103 -3.40 14.04 -15.42
C ARG A 103 -3.34 15.54 -15.73
N VAL A 104 -2.48 15.92 -16.65
CA VAL A 104 -2.32 17.31 -17.11
C VAL A 104 -3.24 17.55 -18.31
N ASN A 105 -4.50 17.90 -18.08
CA ASN A 105 -5.51 18.10 -19.11
C ASN A 105 -5.18 19.31 -20.01
N GLY A 106 -4.16 19.16 -20.89
CA GLY A 106 -3.75 20.22 -21.82
C GLY A 106 -3.11 21.45 -21.16
N ALA A 107 -2.60 21.30 -19.92
CA ALA A 107 -1.87 22.39 -19.26
C ALA A 107 -0.58 22.71 -20.05
N GLU A 108 -0.37 23.98 -20.36
CA GLU A 108 0.83 24.46 -21.06
C GLU A 108 2.09 24.32 -20.20
N GLU A 109 1.93 24.43 -18.89
CA GLU A 109 3.03 24.34 -17.93
C GLU A 109 2.58 23.58 -16.66
N VAL A 110 3.42 22.65 -16.20
CA VAL A 110 3.22 21.96 -14.92
C VAL A 110 3.92 22.76 -13.83
N VAL A 111 3.14 23.29 -12.89
CA VAL A 111 3.66 24.02 -11.72
C VAL A 111 3.34 23.23 -10.46
N LEU A 112 4.39 22.81 -9.76
CA LEU A 112 4.31 22.06 -8.52
C LEU A 112 4.63 22.97 -7.33
N ARG A 113 4.23 22.54 -6.14
CA ARG A 113 4.45 23.34 -4.92
C ARG A 113 4.96 22.46 -3.78
N PHE A 114 5.99 22.94 -3.12
CA PHE A 114 6.39 22.45 -1.82
C PHE A 114 6.14 23.53 -0.75
N ALA A 115 5.35 23.21 0.26
CA ALA A 115 4.82 24.19 1.21
C ALA A 115 5.08 23.78 2.67
N PRO A 116 6.32 23.83 3.16
CA PRO A 116 6.64 23.50 4.54
C PRO A 116 6.23 24.62 5.50
N ASN A 117 5.85 24.24 6.72
CA ASN A 117 5.74 25.19 7.82
C ASN A 117 7.15 25.60 8.27
N PRO A 118 7.44 26.91 8.45
CA PRO A 118 8.77 27.41 8.80
C PRO A 118 9.06 27.36 10.31
N ASN A 119 8.77 26.25 10.99
CA ASN A 119 8.97 26.07 12.42
C ASN A 119 10.24 25.29 12.79
N GLY A 120 11.07 24.97 11.83
CA GLY A 120 12.35 24.27 12.00
C GLY A 120 12.97 23.85 10.68
N PRO A 121 14.15 23.22 10.68
CA PRO A 121 14.79 22.71 9.49
C PRO A 121 14.01 21.53 8.87
N LEU A 122 14.23 21.26 7.59
CA LEU A 122 13.65 20.09 6.94
C LEU A 122 14.21 18.81 7.54
N SER A 123 13.32 17.88 7.86
CA SER A 123 13.69 16.52 8.26
C SER A 123 13.70 15.59 7.03
N ILE A 124 14.25 14.39 7.20
CA ILE A 124 14.24 13.36 6.14
C ILE A 124 12.83 13.00 5.67
N GLY A 125 11.82 13.17 6.54
CA GLY A 125 10.41 12.98 6.16
C GLY A 125 9.93 13.98 5.10
N HIS A 126 10.45 15.21 5.12
CA HIS A 126 10.14 16.24 4.13
C HIS A 126 10.82 15.99 2.79
N SER A 127 11.99 15.33 2.77
CA SER A 127 12.74 15.05 1.54
C SER A 127 11.94 14.27 0.52
N ARG A 128 11.07 13.37 0.97
CA ARG A 128 10.16 12.62 0.09
C ARG A 128 9.29 13.54 -0.76
N GLY A 129 8.70 14.56 -0.15
CA GLY A 129 7.86 15.53 -0.86
C GLY A 129 8.67 16.36 -1.85
N VAL A 130 9.87 16.80 -1.45
CA VAL A 130 10.76 17.59 -2.31
C VAL A 130 11.22 16.77 -3.52
N VAL A 131 11.71 15.55 -3.30
CA VAL A 131 12.22 14.66 -4.36
C VAL A 131 11.11 14.30 -5.36
N ILE A 132 9.92 13.93 -4.88
CA ILE A 132 8.79 13.58 -5.76
C ILE A 132 8.41 14.80 -6.64
N ASN A 133 8.31 15.99 -6.06
CA ASN A 133 8.01 17.20 -6.83
C ASN A 133 9.13 17.51 -7.83
N SER A 134 10.40 17.33 -7.45
CA SER A 134 11.54 17.54 -8.34
C SER A 134 11.51 16.59 -9.54
N GLU A 135 11.25 15.31 -9.31
CA GLU A 135 11.17 14.33 -10.39
C GLU A 135 9.99 14.59 -11.33
N PHE A 136 8.83 14.98 -10.80
CA PHE A 136 7.72 15.40 -11.65
C PHE A 136 8.04 16.68 -12.45
N ALA A 137 8.68 17.67 -11.84
CA ALA A 137 9.08 18.88 -12.55
C ALA A 137 10.05 18.56 -13.69
N LYS A 138 11.03 17.67 -13.47
CA LYS A 138 11.94 17.20 -14.53
C LYS A 138 11.18 16.45 -15.63
N MET A 139 10.29 15.53 -15.28
CA MET A 139 9.51 14.71 -16.22
C MET A 139 8.65 15.56 -17.15
N TYR A 140 8.09 16.64 -16.65
CA TYR A 140 7.16 17.51 -17.41
C TYR A 140 7.78 18.86 -17.80
N SER A 141 9.10 19.05 -17.65
CA SER A 141 9.78 20.34 -17.89
C SER A 141 9.08 21.50 -17.15
N GLY A 142 8.55 21.19 -15.98
CA GLY A 142 7.74 22.09 -15.18
C GLY A 142 8.56 22.87 -14.16
N LYS A 143 7.85 23.61 -13.28
CA LYS A 143 8.44 24.42 -12.21
C LYS A 143 8.01 23.94 -10.84
N ILE A 144 8.85 24.23 -9.83
CA ILE A 144 8.50 24.02 -8.43
C ILE A 144 8.56 25.36 -7.71
N ILE A 145 7.53 25.66 -6.94
CA ILE A 145 7.46 26.83 -6.09
C ILE A 145 7.66 26.39 -4.65
N LEU A 146 8.68 26.94 -3.99
CA LEU A 146 8.83 26.85 -2.53
C LEU A 146 7.96 27.95 -1.92
N ARG A 147 6.95 27.53 -1.15
CA ARG A 147 6.08 28.43 -0.41
C ARG A 147 6.14 28.11 1.06
N PHE A 148 6.32 29.11 1.91
CA PHE A 148 6.24 28.92 3.35
C PHE A 148 4.78 29.07 3.79
N ASP A 149 4.22 28.02 4.41
CA ASP A 149 2.86 28.03 4.92
C ASP A 149 2.89 28.05 6.48
N ASP A 150 2.71 29.25 7.03
CA ASP A 150 2.52 29.47 8.47
C ASP A 150 1.03 29.35 8.81
N THR A 151 0.57 28.10 8.91
CA THR A 151 -0.87 27.80 9.10
C THR A 151 -1.27 27.63 10.56
N ASP A 152 -0.31 27.51 11.47
CA ASP A 152 -0.55 27.27 12.90
C ASP A 152 0.50 27.98 13.76
N PRO A 153 0.48 29.33 13.78
CA PRO A 153 1.50 30.11 14.48
C PRO A 153 1.43 29.97 16.01
N THR A 154 0.31 29.49 16.55
CA THR A 154 0.13 29.33 17.99
C THR A 154 0.82 28.06 18.51
N ILE A 155 0.69 26.95 17.80
CA ILE A 155 1.27 25.65 18.22
C ILE A 155 2.66 25.44 17.60
N LYS A 156 2.86 25.95 16.38
CA LYS A 156 4.11 25.83 15.63
C LYS A 156 4.58 27.20 15.13
N PRO A 157 5.03 28.07 16.03
CA PRO A 157 5.42 29.43 15.65
C PRO A 157 6.57 29.40 14.64
N PRO A 158 6.57 30.31 13.66
CA PRO A 158 7.62 30.40 12.68
C PRO A 158 8.93 30.83 13.33
N LEU A 159 10.04 30.23 12.90
CA LEU A 159 11.38 30.57 13.31
C LEU A 159 12.09 31.30 12.18
N PRO A 160 12.65 32.52 12.40
CA PRO A 160 13.36 33.24 11.31
C PRO A 160 14.49 32.44 10.67
N SER A 161 15.22 31.64 11.42
CA SER A 161 16.29 30.77 10.93
C SER A 161 15.78 29.63 10.07
N ALA A 162 14.52 29.21 10.24
CA ALA A 162 13.96 28.11 9.46
C ALA A 162 13.75 28.49 7.99
N TYR A 163 13.41 29.73 7.69
CA TYR A 163 13.25 30.20 6.30
C TYR A 163 14.53 29.99 5.50
N THR A 164 15.67 30.40 6.03
CA THR A 164 16.97 30.24 5.38
C THR A 164 17.38 28.77 5.31
N SER A 165 17.25 28.02 6.40
CA SER A 165 17.67 26.60 6.42
C SER A 165 16.81 25.74 5.51
N ILE A 166 15.51 25.99 5.40
CA ILE A 166 14.61 25.31 4.49
C ILE A 166 14.99 25.64 3.01
N ALA A 167 15.20 26.92 2.70
CA ALA A 167 15.57 27.31 1.34
C ALA A 167 16.88 26.68 0.89
N VAL A 168 17.90 26.67 1.75
CA VAL A 168 19.19 26.00 1.46
C VAL A 168 19.00 24.51 1.26
N SER A 169 18.33 23.82 2.19
CA SER A 169 18.09 22.37 2.09
C SER A 169 17.28 22.01 0.83
N TYR A 170 16.25 22.81 0.51
CA TYR A 170 15.42 22.64 -0.67
C TYR A 170 16.26 22.74 -1.94
N THR A 171 17.12 23.77 -2.05
CA THR A 171 18.00 23.96 -3.19
C THR A 171 18.93 22.78 -3.40
N HIS A 172 19.56 22.26 -2.35
CA HIS A 172 20.44 21.09 -2.44
C HIS A 172 19.71 19.80 -2.84
N LEU A 173 18.43 19.65 -2.51
CA LEU A 173 17.62 18.48 -2.88
C LEU A 173 17.05 18.54 -4.30
N THR A 174 17.00 19.72 -4.91
CA THR A 174 16.36 19.96 -6.22
C THR A 174 17.34 20.28 -7.34
N LEU A 175 18.61 20.56 -7.03
CA LEU A 175 19.64 20.76 -8.05
C LEU A 175 19.93 19.45 -8.82
N PRO A 176 20.22 19.56 -10.13
CA PRO A 176 20.61 18.42 -10.96
C PRO A 176 21.92 17.78 -10.51
#